data_4a763f43be71aace96180ae9bf8013d9
#
_entry.id   4a763f43be71aace96180ae9bf8013d9
#
_cell.length_a   1.000
_cell.length_b   1.000
_cell.length_c   1.000
_cell.angle_alpha   90.00
_cell.angle_beta   90.00
_cell.angle_gamma   90.00
#
_symmetry.space_group_name_H-M   'P 1'
#
loop_
_entity.id
_entity.type
_entity.pdbx_description
1 polymer ?
#
loop_
_entity_poly.entity_id
_entity_poly.type
_entity_poly.pdbx_seq_one_letter_code
_entity_poly.pdbx_strand_id
1 'polypeptide(L)'
;MLVGGLRYGSARPAAARLDLAAVAKYLFWLMYRNVASAGLVFDDPVNAGVISSPGAVLASPSWENTATHVTQDYVYHWTRDAAVVAFELAWAYADGTLPDNQPLIDYVLFSQACQRSAGDFDRACFYIDGAPRPWTNQADGPALQVLALLAMYRQLDAPTQAIAAQLIDANLAFLAGAYQGQTYNLWEEEYGYSFFARSAQLRCFQAIAANTFGITVPAWLPDALSWLISALESHWNGKVYQSVLPVPTDYRAPYDPNIDIVQAAIYGAESVTDPRLLATAAQLRAQWSDPASKYFYPINGADSSVGLGPMLGRYPGDVYDGDTNAQVGDHPWALTTANFAELYYRLAAKITSSRTVAGDSLSAAFLSQVGVTSSTPPLDAAIALRSAGDAMLRAIAYHSDHFELSEQFDAVTGFEKSVANLSWSYAAVLSAVRARTSAS
;
A
#
# COMPACT_ATOMS: atom_id res chain seq x y z
N MET A 1 -57.84 18.59 3.76
CA MET A 1 -56.90 17.59 4.29
C MET A 1 -55.50 17.94 3.75
N LEU A 2 -54.71 18.66 4.56
CA LEU A 2 -53.33 19.06 4.21
C LEU A 2 -52.40 17.91 4.59
N VAL A 3 -51.80 17.24 3.61
CA VAL A 3 -50.71 16.31 3.83
C VAL A 3 -49.43 17.13 3.87
N GLY A 4 -48.99 17.46 5.06
CA GLY A 4 -47.68 18.09 5.29
C GLY A 4 -46.57 17.10 4.96
N GLY A 5 -45.89 17.33 3.83
CA GLY A 5 -44.65 16.63 3.50
C GLY A 5 -43.55 16.97 4.51
N LEU A 6 -43.26 16.06 5.42
CA LEU A 6 -42.02 16.09 6.21
C LEU A 6 -40.85 16.00 5.24
N ARG A 7 -40.23 17.15 4.93
CA ARG A 7 -38.87 17.18 4.38
C ARG A 7 -37.95 16.69 5.48
N TYR A 8 -37.53 15.44 5.41
CA TYR A 8 -36.34 14.98 6.09
C TYR A 8 -35.16 15.77 5.50
N GLY A 9 -34.81 16.87 6.14
CA GLY A 9 -33.51 17.47 5.94
C GLY A 9 -32.49 16.46 6.44
N SER A 10 -31.88 15.75 5.52
CA SER A 10 -30.73 14.89 5.81
C SER A 10 -29.53 15.78 6.15
N ALA A 11 -29.49 16.26 7.37
CA ALA A 11 -28.21 16.64 7.97
C ALA A 11 -27.48 15.32 8.19
N ARG A 12 -26.75 14.83 7.17
CA ARG A 12 -25.72 13.80 7.40
C ARG A 12 -24.80 14.36 8.50
N PRO A 13 -24.57 13.63 9.62
CA PRO A 13 -23.65 14.10 10.65
C PRO A 13 -22.32 14.41 9.95
N ALA A 14 -21.80 15.59 10.27
CA ALA A 14 -20.62 16.12 9.61
C ALA A 14 -19.47 15.10 9.69
N ALA A 15 -19.18 14.42 8.58
CA ALA A 15 -17.93 13.72 8.32
C ALA A 15 -16.69 14.64 8.58
N ALA A 16 -16.96 15.93 8.79
CA ALA A 16 -16.00 17.01 9.00
C ALA A 16 -15.18 16.95 10.30
N ARG A 17 -15.46 16.01 11.22
CA ARG A 17 -14.80 16.00 12.54
C ARG A 17 -14.26 14.65 12.99
N LEU A 18 -13.98 13.73 12.05
CA LEU A 18 -13.35 12.47 12.43
C LEU A 18 -11.92 12.75 12.91
N ASP A 19 -11.62 12.37 14.14
CA ASP A 19 -10.25 12.40 14.66
C ASP A 19 -9.48 11.22 14.05
N LEU A 20 -8.76 11.49 12.96
CA LEU A 20 -8.00 10.48 12.25
C LEU A 20 -6.91 9.83 13.11
N ALA A 21 -6.36 10.55 14.11
CA ALA A 21 -5.38 9.97 15.01
C ALA A 21 -6.02 8.97 15.99
N ALA A 22 -7.21 9.27 16.49
CA ALA A 22 -7.97 8.32 17.30
C ALA A 22 -8.41 7.09 16.49
N VAL A 23 -8.86 7.31 15.27
CA VAL A 23 -9.21 6.21 14.34
C VAL A 23 -8.00 5.33 14.06
N ALA A 24 -6.83 5.89 13.78
CA ALA A 24 -5.62 5.12 13.53
C ALA A 24 -5.26 4.20 14.70
N LYS A 25 -5.39 4.65 15.95
CA LYS A 25 -5.17 3.78 17.11
C LYS A 25 -6.11 2.58 17.15
N TYR A 26 -7.36 2.77 16.74
CA TYR A 26 -8.32 1.68 16.64
C TYR A 26 -7.98 0.74 15.48
N LEU A 27 -7.68 1.28 14.30
CA LEU A 27 -7.29 0.52 13.10
C LEU A 27 -6.04 -0.33 13.35
N PHE A 28 -5.08 0.15 14.14
CA PHE A 28 -3.92 -0.64 14.51
C PHE A 28 -4.33 -1.97 15.20
N TRP A 29 -5.25 -1.91 16.15
CA TRP A 29 -5.70 -3.12 16.84
C TRP A 29 -6.54 -4.05 15.95
N LEU A 30 -7.27 -3.49 14.96
CA LEU A 30 -7.96 -4.30 13.95
C LEU A 30 -6.95 -5.01 13.04
N MET A 31 -5.92 -4.32 12.57
CA MET A 31 -4.82 -4.93 11.82
C MET A 31 -4.09 -6.00 12.63
N TYR A 32 -3.82 -5.71 13.90
CA TYR A 32 -3.07 -6.60 14.78
C TYR A 32 -3.76 -7.94 15.04
N ARG A 33 -5.07 -8.03 14.86
CA ARG A 33 -5.81 -9.31 14.88
C ARG A 33 -5.33 -10.30 13.80
N ASN A 34 -4.76 -9.79 12.71
CA ASN A 34 -4.23 -10.61 11.63
C ASN A 34 -2.76 -11.02 11.84
N VAL A 35 -2.15 -10.62 12.96
CA VAL A 35 -0.80 -11.00 13.33
C VAL A 35 -0.86 -12.12 14.37
N ALA A 36 -0.41 -13.30 13.99
CA ALA A 36 -0.40 -14.45 14.91
C ALA A 36 0.62 -14.25 16.03
N SER A 37 0.26 -14.69 17.23
CA SER A 37 1.12 -14.68 18.41
C SER A 37 0.85 -15.93 19.25
N ALA A 38 1.55 -16.10 20.35
CA ALA A 38 1.29 -17.20 21.28
C ALA A 38 -0.14 -17.21 21.84
N GLY A 39 -0.81 -16.03 21.88
CA GLY A 39 -2.20 -15.87 22.35
C GLY A 39 -3.24 -15.65 21.24
N LEU A 40 -2.82 -15.44 19.99
CA LEU A 40 -3.69 -15.22 18.83
C LEU A 40 -3.37 -16.26 17.77
N VAL A 41 -3.96 -17.44 17.94
CA VAL A 41 -3.77 -18.59 17.04
C VAL A 41 -4.91 -18.64 16.02
N PHE A 42 -4.55 -18.78 14.76
CA PHE A 42 -5.50 -18.93 13.67
C PHE A 42 -5.42 -20.35 13.10
N ASP A 43 -6.56 -21.02 13.02
CA ASP A 43 -6.69 -22.33 12.40
C ASP A 43 -7.18 -22.12 10.96
N ASP A 44 -6.39 -22.60 9.98
CA ASP A 44 -6.69 -22.37 8.57
C ASP A 44 -7.95 -23.15 8.17
N PRO A 45 -9.03 -22.46 7.77
CA PRO A 45 -10.30 -23.13 7.46
C PRO A 45 -10.28 -23.92 6.15
N VAL A 46 -9.28 -23.68 5.29
CA VAL A 46 -9.16 -24.29 3.96
C VAL A 46 -8.13 -25.41 3.98
N ASN A 47 -6.99 -25.18 4.62
CA ASN A 47 -5.87 -26.10 4.64
C ASN A 47 -5.83 -26.87 5.97
N ALA A 48 -6.54 -27.99 6.02
CA ALA A 48 -6.73 -28.77 7.23
C ALA A 48 -5.42 -29.12 7.97
N GLY A 49 -5.36 -28.75 9.25
CA GLY A 49 -4.19 -28.99 10.09
C GLY A 49 -3.11 -27.92 10.02
N VAL A 50 -3.29 -26.88 9.21
CA VAL A 50 -2.40 -25.71 9.18
C VAL A 50 -2.84 -24.74 10.27
N ILE A 51 -1.96 -24.48 11.23
CA ILE A 51 -2.20 -23.58 12.36
C ILE A 51 -1.13 -22.49 12.35
N SER A 52 -1.54 -21.25 12.58
CA SER A 52 -0.61 -20.11 12.54
C SER A 52 0.49 -20.23 13.58
N SER A 53 1.72 -20.02 13.14
CA SER A 53 2.87 -19.82 14.02
C SER A 53 3.00 -18.35 14.41
N PRO A 54 3.49 -18.03 15.64
CA PRO A 54 3.74 -16.65 16.04
C PRO A 54 4.59 -15.89 15.00
N GLY A 55 4.18 -14.67 14.67
CA GLY A 55 4.82 -13.83 13.65
C GLY A 55 4.26 -14.01 12.24
N ALA A 56 3.40 -15.00 11.99
CA ALA A 56 2.66 -15.06 10.74
C ALA A 56 1.72 -13.85 10.62
N VAL A 57 1.71 -13.23 9.46
CA VAL A 57 0.79 -12.14 9.12
C VAL A 57 -0.17 -12.66 8.06
N LEU A 58 -1.44 -12.78 8.41
CA LEU A 58 -2.48 -13.12 7.47
C LEU A 58 -2.75 -11.92 6.57
N ALA A 59 -2.76 -12.10 5.26
CA ALA A 59 -3.16 -11.02 4.36
C ALA A 59 -4.60 -10.60 4.64
N SER A 60 -5.50 -11.58 4.80
CA SER A 60 -6.86 -11.39 5.31
C SER A 60 -7.33 -12.69 5.99
N PRO A 61 -8.26 -12.64 6.96
CA PRO A 61 -8.90 -13.81 7.51
C PRO A 61 -9.99 -14.40 6.59
N SER A 62 -10.17 -13.87 5.39
CA SER A 62 -11.19 -14.33 4.43
C SER A 62 -10.69 -15.50 3.60
N TRP A 63 -11.60 -16.42 3.33
CA TRP A 63 -11.41 -17.55 2.43
C TRP A 63 -12.60 -17.75 1.52
N GLU A 64 -12.46 -18.54 0.46
CA GLU A 64 -13.55 -18.87 -0.45
C GLU A 64 -14.75 -19.42 0.32
N ASN A 65 -15.87 -18.71 0.25
CA ASN A 65 -17.08 -19.06 0.98
C ASN A 65 -18.32 -18.57 0.24
N THR A 66 -19.18 -19.51 -0.14
CA THR A 66 -20.43 -19.21 -0.84
C THR A 66 -21.43 -18.40 -0.02
N ALA A 67 -21.38 -18.47 1.32
CA ALA A 67 -22.28 -17.71 2.19
C ALA A 67 -21.90 -16.22 2.27
N THR A 68 -20.63 -15.90 2.11
CA THR A 68 -20.11 -14.52 2.10
C THR A 68 -19.87 -13.98 0.69
N HIS A 69 -20.08 -14.82 -0.33
CA HIS A 69 -19.79 -14.53 -1.75
C HIS A 69 -18.32 -14.22 -2.06
N VAL A 70 -17.39 -14.39 -1.11
CA VAL A 70 -15.96 -14.24 -1.35
C VAL A 70 -15.46 -15.44 -2.14
N THR A 71 -14.72 -15.19 -3.22
CA THR A 71 -14.15 -16.23 -4.09
C THR A 71 -12.64 -16.34 -3.95
N GLN A 72 -12.04 -15.56 -3.05
CA GLN A 72 -10.60 -15.49 -2.82
C GLN A 72 -10.24 -16.08 -1.47
N ASP A 73 -9.09 -16.76 -1.41
CA ASP A 73 -8.50 -17.28 -0.19
C ASP A 73 -7.23 -16.46 0.13
N TYR A 74 -7.29 -15.69 1.21
CA TYR A 74 -6.20 -14.82 1.69
C TYR A 74 -5.66 -15.23 3.06
N VAL A 75 -5.98 -16.43 3.54
CA VAL A 75 -5.44 -16.98 4.78
C VAL A 75 -3.99 -17.46 4.56
N TYR A 76 -3.15 -16.57 4.08
CA TYR A 76 -1.74 -16.81 3.78
C TYR A 76 -0.88 -15.64 4.22
N HIS A 77 0.42 -15.89 4.32
CA HIS A 77 1.46 -14.90 4.59
C HIS A 77 2.18 -14.53 3.28
N TRP A 78 1.79 -13.43 2.64
CA TRP A 78 2.58 -12.85 1.55
C TRP A 78 3.75 -12.07 2.13
N THR A 79 4.95 -12.29 1.60
CA THR A 79 6.17 -11.62 2.08
C THR A 79 6.07 -10.10 1.96
N ARG A 80 5.50 -9.58 0.88
CA ARG A 80 5.25 -8.15 0.67
C ARG A 80 4.29 -7.58 1.71
N ASP A 81 3.12 -8.18 1.85
CA ASP A 81 2.06 -7.72 2.75
C ASP A 81 2.52 -7.73 4.20
N ALA A 82 3.19 -8.81 4.58
CA ALA A 82 3.76 -8.96 5.91
C ALA A 82 4.84 -7.93 6.21
N ALA A 83 5.68 -7.58 5.24
CA ALA A 83 6.67 -6.52 5.40
C ALA A 83 6.02 -5.15 5.60
N VAL A 84 4.93 -4.85 4.88
CA VAL A 84 4.19 -3.59 5.05
C VAL A 84 3.56 -3.52 6.45
N VAL A 85 2.96 -4.62 6.94
CA VAL A 85 2.45 -4.70 8.33
C VAL A 85 3.58 -4.57 9.36
N ALA A 86 4.73 -5.19 9.10
CA ALA A 86 5.88 -5.14 10.00
C ALA A 86 6.44 -3.72 10.20
N PHE A 87 6.33 -2.84 9.20
CA PHE A 87 6.60 -1.41 9.40
C PHE A 87 5.68 -0.81 10.48
N GLU A 88 4.41 -1.13 10.44
CA GLU A 88 3.44 -0.59 11.40
C GLU A 88 3.65 -1.16 12.81
N LEU A 89 4.05 -2.44 12.92
CA LEU A 89 4.44 -3.02 14.21
C LEU A 89 5.67 -2.30 14.80
N ALA A 90 6.70 -2.03 13.97
CA ALA A 90 7.88 -1.31 14.41
C ALA A 90 7.55 0.12 14.89
N TRP A 91 6.67 0.83 14.19
CA TRP A 91 6.20 2.14 14.61
C TRP A 91 5.36 2.09 15.88
N ALA A 92 4.46 1.12 16.01
CA ALA A 92 3.61 0.96 17.18
C ALA A 92 4.43 0.64 18.45
N TYR A 93 5.52 -0.09 18.33
CA TYR A 93 6.44 -0.29 19.44
C TYR A 93 7.23 0.99 19.75
N ALA A 94 7.68 1.71 18.74
CA ALA A 94 8.44 2.95 18.92
C ALA A 94 7.61 4.07 19.61
N ASP A 95 6.31 4.14 19.34
CA ASP A 95 5.42 5.14 19.95
C ASP A 95 4.71 4.67 21.23
N GLY A 96 4.96 3.42 21.66
CA GLY A 96 4.42 2.84 22.89
C GLY A 96 2.99 2.30 22.76
N THR A 97 2.45 2.16 21.56
CA THR A 97 1.16 1.50 21.30
C THR A 97 1.26 0.00 21.59
N LEU A 98 2.36 -0.66 21.16
CA LEU A 98 2.72 -2.00 21.59
C LEU A 98 3.51 -1.93 22.91
N PRO A 99 3.15 -2.73 23.93
CA PRO A 99 3.77 -2.68 25.25
C PRO A 99 5.16 -3.33 25.29
N ASP A 100 5.45 -4.25 24.37
CA ASP A 100 6.72 -4.97 24.27
C ASP A 100 7.07 -5.24 22.80
N ASN A 101 8.30 -5.74 22.56
CA ASN A 101 8.80 -6.02 21.21
C ASN A 101 8.58 -7.48 20.77
N GLN A 102 7.82 -8.27 21.51
CA GLN A 102 7.60 -9.68 21.16
C GLN A 102 7.03 -9.87 19.74
N PRO A 103 6.06 -9.05 19.27
CA PRO A 103 5.56 -9.16 17.90
C PRO A 103 6.64 -8.94 16.81
N LEU A 104 7.64 -8.11 17.10
CA LEU A 104 8.77 -7.88 16.17
C LEU A 104 9.71 -9.09 16.17
N ILE A 105 9.98 -9.65 17.35
CA ILE A 105 10.77 -10.88 17.52
C ILE A 105 10.09 -12.04 16.77
N ASP A 106 8.80 -12.22 16.99
CA ASP A 106 8.01 -13.28 16.37
C ASP A 106 8.04 -13.17 14.84
N TYR A 107 7.87 -11.96 14.29
CA TYR A 107 7.97 -11.71 12.84
C TYR A 107 9.33 -12.12 12.26
N VAL A 108 10.44 -11.79 12.95
CA VAL A 108 11.79 -12.17 12.50
C VAL A 108 11.97 -13.68 12.54
N LEU A 109 11.52 -14.35 13.61
CA LEU A 109 11.62 -15.80 13.77
C LEU A 109 10.75 -16.53 12.74
N PHE A 110 9.53 -16.07 12.48
CA PHE A 110 8.66 -16.61 11.46
C PHE A 110 9.26 -16.44 10.05
N SER A 111 9.77 -15.26 9.73
CA SER A 111 10.48 -15.01 8.46
C SER A 111 11.67 -15.96 8.27
N GLN A 112 12.42 -16.27 9.34
CA GLN A 112 13.51 -17.25 9.30
C GLN A 112 12.99 -18.67 9.05
N ALA A 113 11.86 -19.05 9.66
CA ALA A 113 11.23 -20.35 9.43
C ALA A 113 10.78 -20.49 7.97
N CYS A 114 10.12 -19.47 7.40
CA CYS A 114 9.74 -19.40 5.99
C CYS A 114 10.96 -19.58 5.07
N GLN A 115 12.04 -18.87 5.31
CA GLN A 115 13.28 -19.00 4.53
C GLN A 115 13.85 -20.41 4.58
N ARG A 116 13.94 -21.00 5.76
CA ARG A 116 14.48 -22.36 5.94
C ARG A 116 13.64 -23.43 5.27
N SER A 117 12.31 -23.26 5.24
CA SER A 117 11.40 -24.21 4.63
C SER A 117 11.40 -24.11 3.10
N ALA A 118 11.48 -22.91 2.54
CA ALA A 118 11.40 -22.67 1.11
C ALA A 118 12.73 -22.94 0.38
N GLY A 119 13.85 -22.57 1.00
CA GLY A 119 15.18 -22.61 0.37
C GLY A 119 15.41 -21.53 -0.68
N ASP A 120 14.41 -20.72 -1.03
CA ASP A 120 14.49 -19.61 -1.94
C ASP A 120 13.59 -18.43 -1.47
N PHE A 121 13.91 -17.21 -1.92
CA PHE A 121 13.18 -16.00 -1.58
C PHE A 121 12.28 -15.48 -2.71
N ASP A 122 12.24 -16.14 -3.84
CA ASP A 122 11.36 -15.76 -4.94
C ASP A 122 9.91 -16.22 -4.67
N ARG A 123 9.72 -17.01 -3.62
CA ARG A 123 8.40 -17.37 -3.15
C ARG A 123 7.70 -16.18 -2.52
N ALA A 124 6.63 -15.77 -3.14
CA ALA A 124 5.84 -14.64 -2.73
C ALA A 124 5.02 -14.92 -1.48
N CYS A 125 4.68 -16.20 -1.21
CA CYS A 125 3.61 -16.55 -0.31
C CYS A 125 3.91 -17.85 0.47
N PHE A 126 3.50 -17.89 1.73
CA PHE A 126 3.62 -19.03 2.63
C PHE A 126 2.29 -19.33 3.30
N TYR A 127 2.10 -20.58 3.70
CA TYR A 127 1.08 -20.94 4.66
C TYR A 127 1.38 -20.27 6.01
N ILE A 128 0.36 -20.15 6.85
CA ILE A 128 0.50 -19.45 8.14
C ILE A 128 1.32 -20.23 9.19
N ASP A 129 1.69 -21.46 8.91
CA ASP A 129 2.65 -22.27 9.67
C ASP A 129 4.11 -22.11 9.20
N GLY A 130 4.32 -21.37 8.10
CA GLY A 130 5.63 -21.12 7.48
C GLY A 130 6.01 -22.10 6.38
N ALA A 131 5.15 -23.05 6.02
CA ALA A 131 5.38 -23.91 4.86
C ALA A 131 5.23 -23.10 3.55
N PRO A 132 6.05 -23.38 2.49
CA PRO A 132 5.98 -22.62 1.26
C PRO A 132 4.72 -22.96 0.47
N ARG A 133 3.99 -21.94 0.02
CA ARG A 133 2.91 -22.08 -0.95
C ARG A 133 3.50 -22.03 -2.37
N PRO A 134 3.12 -22.95 -3.30
CA PRO A 134 3.54 -22.88 -4.69
C PRO A 134 2.82 -21.72 -5.39
N TRP A 135 3.38 -20.53 -5.32
CA TRP A 135 2.84 -19.31 -5.85
C TRP A 135 3.81 -18.64 -6.82
N THR A 136 3.43 -17.50 -7.37
CA THR A 136 4.21 -16.77 -8.36
C THR A 136 5.50 -16.18 -7.80
N ASN A 137 6.50 -16.02 -8.66
CA ASN A 137 7.76 -15.37 -8.30
C ASN A 137 7.58 -13.86 -8.23
N GLN A 138 7.90 -13.27 -7.08
CA GLN A 138 7.80 -11.83 -6.84
C GLN A 138 9.08 -11.33 -6.14
N ALA A 139 9.79 -10.44 -6.81
CA ALA A 139 11.08 -9.93 -6.34
C ALA A 139 10.97 -8.59 -5.56
N ASP A 140 9.77 -8.11 -5.30
CA ASP A 140 9.48 -6.96 -4.43
C ASP A 140 9.50 -7.34 -2.94
N GLY A 141 8.95 -8.51 -2.60
CA GLY A 141 8.85 -9.00 -1.23
C GLY A 141 10.19 -9.02 -0.48
N PRO A 142 11.25 -9.64 -1.00
CA PRO A 142 12.57 -9.66 -0.37
C PRO A 142 13.13 -8.25 -0.08
N ALA A 143 12.93 -7.29 -1.00
CA ALA A 143 13.37 -5.92 -0.81
C ALA A 143 12.59 -5.21 0.31
N LEU A 144 11.28 -5.37 0.34
CA LEU A 144 10.41 -4.81 1.39
C LEU A 144 10.70 -5.46 2.75
N GLN A 145 10.98 -6.77 2.78
CA GLN A 145 11.35 -7.45 4.01
C GLN A 145 12.67 -6.91 4.60
N VAL A 146 13.69 -6.66 3.77
CA VAL A 146 14.92 -6.01 4.23
C VAL A 146 14.61 -4.65 4.86
N LEU A 147 13.80 -3.83 4.20
CA LEU A 147 13.42 -2.52 4.72
C LEU A 147 12.67 -2.62 6.05
N ALA A 148 11.76 -3.59 6.21
CA ALA A 148 11.03 -3.84 7.45
C ALA A 148 11.98 -4.29 8.58
N LEU A 149 12.92 -5.21 8.28
CA LEU A 149 13.94 -5.65 9.24
C LEU A 149 14.82 -4.48 9.68
N LEU A 150 15.23 -3.59 8.77
CA LEU A 150 16.00 -2.39 9.11
C LEU A 150 15.18 -1.42 9.99
N ALA A 151 13.87 -1.26 9.72
CA ALA A 151 13.01 -0.38 10.51
C ALA A 151 12.90 -0.81 11.97
N MET A 152 12.86 -2.11 12.24
CA MET A 152 12.77 -2.66 13.59
C MET A 152 14.12 -3.03 14.24
N TYR A 153 15.23 -3.00 13.50
CA TYR A 153 16.51 -3.60 13.91
C TYR A 153 16.97 -3.19 15.31
N ARG A 154 16.90 -1.89 15.64
CA ARG A 154 17.33 -1.36 16.95
C ARG A 154 16.37 -1.66 18.09
N GLN A 155 15.20 -2.18 17.77
CA GLN A 155 14.14 -2.53 18.74
C GLN A 155 14.19 -4.01 19.12
N LEU A 156 14.99 -4.80 18.41
CA LEU A 156 15.20 -6.22 18.65
C LEU A 156 16.28 -6.45 19.72
N ASP A 157 16.20 -7.59 20.41
CA ASP A 157 17.28 -8.06 21.25
C ASP A 157 18.49 -8.57 20.42
N ALA A 158 19.64 -8.72 21.06
CA ALA A 158 20.87 -9.08 20.36
C ALA A 158 20.81 -10.42 19.60
N PRO A 159 20.22 -11.51 20.16
CA PRO A 159 20.01 -12.75 19.41
C PRO A 159 19.16 -12.57 18.17
N THR A 160 18.05 -11.85 18.28
CA THR A 160 17.11 -11.60 17.16
C THR A 160 17.73 -10.65 16.12
N GLN A 161 18.53 -9.65 16.53
CA GLN A 161 19.30 -8.83 15.61
C GLN A 161 20.26 -9.66 14.74
N ALA A 162 20.91 -10.67 15.32
CA ALA A 162 21.77 -11.56 14.56
C ALA A 162 21.01 -12.38 13.52
N ILE A 163 19.78 -12.82 13.84
CA ILE A 163 18.89 -13.50 12.88
C ILE A 163 18.43 -12.53 11.79
N ALA A 164 18.01 -11.32 12.15
CA ALA A 164 17.61 -10.31 11.20
C ALA A 164 18.74 -9.94 10.23
N ALA A 165 19.99 -9.85 10.71
CA ALA A 165 21.17 -9.63 9.85
C ALA A 165 21.36 -10.78 8.84
N GLN A 166 21.22 -12.04 9.27
CA GLN A 166 21.30 -13.21 8.37
C GLN A 166 20.19 -13.18 7.31
N LEU A 167 18.97 -12.81 7.67
CA LEU A 167 17.85 -12.65 6.74
C LEU A 167 18.12 -11.53 5.72
N ILE A 168 18.68 -10.40 6.18
CA ILE A 168 19.06 -9.29 5.29
C ILE A 168 20.12 -9.77 4.29
N ASP A 169 21.18 -10.43 4.75
CA ASP A 169 22.23 -10.95 3.88
C ASP A 169 21.70 -11.93 2.84
N ALA A 170 20.81 -12.83 3.24
CA ALA A 170 20.20 -13.81 2.34
C ALA A 170 19.27 -13.15 1.30
N ASN A 171 18.46 -12.16 1.70
CA ASN A 171 17.65 -11.38 0.77
C ASN A 171 18.50 -10.59 -0.22
N LEU A 172 19.60 -9.99 0.25
CA LEU A 172 20.53 -9.27 -0.62
C LEU A 172 21.22 -10.21 -1.61
N ALA A 173 21.58 -11.43 -1.20
CA ALA A 173 22.14 -12.45 -2.09
C ALA A 173 21.16 -12.85 -3.18
N PHE A 174 19.88 -13.04 -2.84
CA PHE A 174 18.81 -13.28 -3.83
C PHE A 174 18.66 -12.09 -4.79
N LEU A 175 18.53 -10.87 -4.25
CA LEU A 175 18.32 -9.65 -5.02
C LEU A 175 19.50 -9.34 -5.96
N ALA A 176 20.71 -9.73 -5.62
CA ALA A 176 21.88 -9.60 -6.50
C ALA A 176 21.70 -10.32 -7.85
N GLY A 177 20.96 -11.45 -7.85
CA GLY A 177 20.63 -12.19 -9.06
C GLY A 177 19.33 -11.77 -9.73
N ALA A 178 18.43 -11.09 -9.00
CA ALA A 178 17.06 -10.84 -9.42
C ALA A 178 16.79 -9.41 -9.92
N TYR A 179 17.54 -8.40 -9.48
CA TYR A 179 17.19 -6.99 -9.71
C TYR A 179 17.15 -6.57 -11.19
N GLN A 180 17.82 -7.28 -12.07
CA GLN A 180 17.78 -7.05 -13.53
C GLN A 180 16.72 -7.90 -14.24
N GLY A 181 16.12 -8.85 -13.53
CA GLY A 181 15.18 -9.80 -14.08
C GLY A 181 13.77 -9.29 -14.21
N GLN A 182 12.93 -10.12 -14.82
CA GLN A 182 11.49 -9.97 -14.81
C GLN A 182 10.91 -10.59 -13.53
N THR A 183 9.75 -10.10 -13.12
CA THR A 183 9.01 -10.58 -11.95
C THR A 183 7.51 -10.35 -12.18
N TYR A 184 6.66 -11.03 -11.46
CA TYR A 184 5.27 -10.62 -11.40
C TYR A 184 5.17 -9.21 -10.78
N ASN A 185 4.24 -8.42 -11.30
CA ASN A 185 4.00 -7.09 -10.79
C ASN A 185 3.29 -7.13 -9.42
N LEU A 186 3.06 -5.98 -8.84
CA LEU A 186 2.41 -5.81 -7.54
C LEU A 186 1.05 -6.52 -7.42
N TRP A 187 0.30 -6.57 -8.53
CA TRP A 187 -1.04 -7.16 -8.59
C TRP A 187 -1.06 -8.66 -8.92
N GLU A 188 0.11 -9.26 -9.14
CA GLU A 188 0.25 -10.68 -9.50
C GLU A 188 -0.39 -11.05 -10.85
N GLU A 189 -0.60 -10.05 -11.71
CA GLU A 189 -1.29 -10.20 -13.00
C GLU A 189 -0.32 -10.30 -14.17
N GLU A 190 0.78 -9.52 -14.14
CA GLU A 190 1.69 -9.37 -15.27
C GLU A 190 3.12 -9.75 -14.92
N TYR A 191 3.71 -10.60 -15.74
CA TYR A 191 5.12 -10.98 -15.63
C TYR A 191 5.97 -10.13 -16.58
N GLY A 192 6.84 -9.30 -16.03
CA GLY A 192 7.66 -8.37 -16.80
C GLY A 192 8.61 -7.59 -15.92
N TYR A 193 9.10 -6.47 -16.44
CA TYR A 193 9.90 -5.53 -15.67
C TYR A 193 8.95 -4.60 -14.89
N SER A 194 8.71 -4.91 -13.64
CA SER A 194 7.81 -4.16 -12.77
C SER A 194 8.46 -2.89 -12.25
N PHE A 195 7.80 -1.74 -12.43
CA PHE A 195 8.23 -0.45 -11.87
C PHE A 195 8.26 -0.49 -10.35
N PHE A 196 7.20 -1.00 -9.73
CA PHE A 196 7.11 -1.09 -8.27
C PHE A 196 8.22 -1.93 -7.67
N ALA A 197 8.46 -3.14 -8.22
CA ALA A 197 9.51 -4.02 -7.71
C ALA A 197 10.90 -3.38 -7.83
N ARG A 198 11.21 -2.77 -8.98
CA ARG A 198 12.48 -2.03 -9.18
C ARG A 198 12.64 -0.86 -8.22
N SER A 199 11.57 -0.11 -7.95
CA SER A 199 11.59 1.01 -7.02
C SER A 199 11.77 0.53 -5.57
N ALA A 200 11.11 -0.56 -5.16
CA ALA A 200 11.31 -1.18 -3.85
C ALA A 200 12.76 -1.68 -3.67
N GLN A 201 13.33 -2.33 -4.69
CA GLN A 201 14.72 -2.77 -4.70
C GLN A 201 15.70 -1.60 -4.63
N LEU A 202 15.45 -0.52 -5.38
CA LEU A 202 16.27 0.69 -5.32
C LEU A 202 16.30 1.28 -3.91
N ARG A 203 15.13 1.41 -3.25
CA ARG A 203 15.04 1.90 -1.87
C ARG A 203 15.78 0.98 -0.89
N CYS A 204 15.63 -0.33 -1.04
CA CYS A 204 16.36 -1.31 -0.24
C CYS A 204 17.87 -1.12 -0.39
N PHE A 205 18.37 -1.02 -1.60
CA PHE A 205 19.78 -0.84 -1.88
C PHE A 205 20.33 0.50 -1.38
N GLN A 206 19.53 1.57 -1.49
CA GLN A 206 19.89 2.88 -0.89
C GLN A 206 19.97 2.80 0.64
N ALA A 207 19.07 2.08 1.29
CA ALA A 207 19.09 1.90 2.74
C ALA A 207 20.33 1.10 3.21
N ILE A 208 20.72 0.07 2.47
CA ILE A 208 21.94 -0.72 2.74
C ILE A 208 23.20 0.13 2.47
N ALA A 209 23.23 0.92 1.40
CA ALA A 209 24.35 1.81 1.10
C ALA A 209 24.57 2.89 2.18
N ALA A 210 23.49 3.38 2.79
CA ALA A 210 23.56 4.31 3.92
C ALA A 210 24.18 3.70 5.18
N ASN A 211 24.14 2.40 5.31
CA ASN A 211 24.76 1.54 6.33
C ASN A 211 24.65 2.06 7.78
N THR A 212 23.44 2.48 8.16
CA THR A 212 23.20 3.03 9.52
C THR A 212 23.19 1.96 10.62
N PHE A 213 23.30 0.67 10.27
CA PHE A 213 23.17 -0.48 11.17
C PHE A 213 24.44 -1.34 11.23
N GLY A 214 25.50 -1.00 10.50
CA GLY A 214 26.74 -1.79 10.46
C GLY A 214 26.62 -3.12 9.71
N ILE A 215 25.66 -3.22 8.80
CA ILE A 215 25.46 -4.39 7.93
C ILE A 215 26.52 -4.37 6.82
N THR A 216 26.99 -5.55 6.39
CA THR A 216 27.95 -5.64 5.31
C THR A 216 27.38 -5.08 4.00
N VAL A 217 28.04 -4.06 3.45
CA VAL A 217 27.63 -3.49 2.15
C VAL A 217 28.25 -4.33 1.03
N PRO A 218 27.43 -4.99 0.17
CA PRO A 218 27.95 -5.80 -0.91
C PRO A 218 28.71 -4.98 -1.97
N ALA A 219 29.79 -5.52 -2.52
CA ALA A 219 30.62 -4.84 -3.52
C ALA A 219 29.88 -4.53 -4.84
N TRP A 220 28.85 -5.30 -5.19
CA TRP A 220 28.01 -5.12 -6.39
C TRP A 220 27.00 -3.96 -6.25
N LEU A 221 26.74 -3.48 -5.05
CA LEU A 221 25.66 -2.55 -4.75
C LEU A 221 25.71 -1.23 -5.53
N PRO A 222 26.86 -0.55 -5.73
CA PRO A 222 26.94 0.69 -6.50
C PRO A 222 26.48 0.53 -7.96
N ASP A 223 26.84 -0.60 -8.60
CA ASP A 223 26.46 -0.88 -9.98
C ASP A 223 24.94 -1.14 -10.07
N ALA A 224 24.39 -1.87 -9.10
CA ALA A 224 22.95 -2.15 -9.05
C ALA A 224 22.13 -0.87 -8.80
N LEU A 225 22.57 0.04 -7.95
CA LEU A 225 21.95 1.35 -7.75
C LEU A 225 21.89 2.14 -9.06
N SER A 226 23.01 2.24 -9.76
CA SER A 226 23.11 2.96 -11.04
C SER A 226 22.22 2.33 -12.10
N TRP A 227 22.20 1.00 -12.18
CA TRP A 227 21.38 0.28 -13.13
C TRP A 227 19.88 0.47 -12.87
N LEU A 228 19.43 0.33 -11.62
CA LEU A 228 18.01 0.48 -11.25
C LEU A 228 17.50 1.90 -11.53
N ILE A 229 18.30 2.94 -11.27
CA ILE A 229 17.93 4.33 -11.62
C ILE A 229 17.68 4.44 -13.12
N SER A 230 18.59 3.92 -13.96
CA SER A 230 18.42 3.93 -15.42
C SER A 230 17.25 3.09 -15.88
N ALA A 231 17.00 1.96 -15.24
CA ALA A 231 15.91 1.06 -15.57
C ALA A 231 14.53 1.68 -15.26
N LEU A 232 14.40 2.39 -14.15
CA LEU A 232 13.16 3.11 -13.79
C LEU A 232 12.88 4.25 -14.78
N GLU A 233 13.91 4.98 -15.25
CA GLU A 233 13.74 5.99 -16.29
C GLU A 233 13.10 5.44 -17.58
N SER A 234 13.37 4.18 -17.93
CA SER A 234 12.83 3.56 -19.15
C SER A 234 11.31 3.35 -19.12
N HIS A 235 10.68 3.41 -17.95
CA HIS A 235 9.23 3.30 -17.80
C HIS A 235 8.47 4.60 -18.18
N TRP A 236 9.17 5.72 -18.35
CA TRP A 236 8.54 6.97 -18.76
C TRP A 236 8.24 6.99 -20.26
N ASN A 237 6.97 7.03 -20.64
CA ASN A 237 6.55 7.04 -22.03
C ASN A 237 6.36 8.45 -22.64
N GLY A 238 6.79 9.49 -21.92
CA GLY A 238 6.58 10.91 -22.29
C GLY A 238 5.29 11.52 -21.71
N LYS A 239 4.42 10.72 -21.08
CA LYS A 239 3.12 11.15 -20.56
C LYS A 239 2.82 10.62 -19.16
N VAL A 240 3.08 9.34 -18.94
CA VAL A 240 2.92 8.63 -17.64
C VAL A 240 4.07 7.64 -17.47
N TYR A 241 4.35 7.26 -16.23
CA TYR A 241 5.12 6.05 -15.96
C TYR A 241 4.27 4.81 -16.25
N GLN A 242 4.90 3.82 -16.85
CA GLN A 242 4.30 2.52 -17.16
C GLN A 242 4.63 1.52 -16.07
N SER A 243 3.61 0.79 -15.61
CA SER A 243 3.72 -0.17 -14.50
C SER A 243 4.65 -1.34 -14.85
N VAL A 244 4.48 -1.92 -16.03
CA VAL A 244 5.22 -3.10 -16.49
C VAL A 244 5.74 -2.90 -17.89
N LEU A 245 6.95 -3.39 -18.16
CA LEU A 245 7.54 -3.45 -19.49
C LEU A 245 7.87 -4.90 -19.90
N PRO A 246 7.60 -5.32 -21.17
CA PRO A 246 6.80 -4.56 -22.16
C PRO A 246 5.38 -4.31 -21.65
N VAL A 247 4.75 -3.26 -22.17
CA VAL A 247 3.36 -2.94 -21.79
C VAL A 247 2.44 -4.08 -22.18
N PRO A 248 1.58 -4.57 -21.28
CA PRO A 248 0.60 -5.60 -21.60
C PRO A 248 -0.34 -5.18 -22.74
N THR A 249 -0.55 -6.06 -23.71
CA THR A 249 -1.38 -5.79 -24.89
C THR A 249 -2.74 -6.47 -24.85
N ASP A 250 -2.93 -7.40 -23.92
CA ASP A 250 -4.09 -8.29 -23.87
C ASP A 250 -5.22 -7.76 -22.97
N TYR A 251 -5.03 -6.57 -22.38
CA TYR A 251 -6.01 -5.94 -21.51
C TYR A 251 -7.15 -5.29 -22.31
N ARG A 252 -8.36 -5.43 -21.79
CA ARG A 252 -9.56 -4.78 -22.34
C ARG A 252 -9.55 -3.26 -22.21
N ALA A 253 -8.72 -2.75 -21.30
CA ALA A 253 -8.51 -1.34 -21.02
C ALA A 253 -7.01 -1.04 -20.95
N PRO A 254 -6.60 0.24 -21.05
CA PRO A 254 -5.20 0.61 -20.81
C PRO A 254 -4.77 0.18 -19.41
N TYR A 255 -3.67 -0.59 -19.31
CA TYR A 255 -3.08 -0.98 -18.04
C TYR A 255 -2.43 0.20 -17.32
N ASP A 256 -2.12 1.24 -18.05
CA ASP A 256 -1.55 2.48 -17.54
C ASP A 256 -2.50 3.68 -17.82
N PRO A 257 -2.53 4.68 -16.92
CA PRO A 257 -1.73 4.79 -15.69
C PRO A 257 -2.18 3.81 -14.60
N ASN A 258 -1.24 3.34 -13.78
CA ASN A 258 -1.47 2.36 -12.71
C ASN A 258 -1.06 2.94 -11.35
N ILE A 259 -1.79 2.61 -10.29
CA ILE A 259 -1.59 3.18 -8.95
C ILE A 259 -0.30 2.66 -8.29
N ASP A 260 0.27 1.55 -8.76
CA ASP A 260 1.54 1.02 -8.26
C ASP A 260 2.69 2.01 -8.42
N ILE A 261 2.58 2.96 -9.36
CA ILE A 261 3.50 4.10 -9.50
C ILE A 261 3.44 5.02 -8.27
N VAL A 262 2.25 5.28 -7.74
CA VAL A 262 2.08 6.03 -6.49
C VAL A 262 2.61 5.22 -5.30
N GLN A 263 2.35 3.91 -5.27
CA GLN A 263 2.84 3.03 -4.22
C GLN A 263 4.37 2.93 -4.22
N ALA A 264 5.01 3.06 -5.38
CA ALA A 264 6.46 3.17 -5.49
C ALA A 264 7.04 4.44 -4.82
N ALA A 265 6.25 5.50 -4.68
CA ALA A 265 6.64 6.68 -3.89
C ALA A 265 6.41 6.49 -2.37
N ILE A 266 5.58 5.54 -1.98
CA ILE A 266 5.30 5.24 -0.57
C ILE A 266 6.28 4.19 -0.05
N TYR A 267 6.38 3.07 -0.75
CA TYR A 267 7.17 1.89 -0.34
C TYR A 267 8.52 1.77 -1.05
N GLY A 268 8.66 2.39 -2.22
CA GLY A 268 9.88 2.39 -3.04
C GLY A 268 10.70 3.68 -2.92
N ALA A 269 11.55 3.92 -3.91
CA ALA A 269 12.51 5.01 -3.97
C ALA A 269 12.03 6.27 -4.70
N GLU A 270 10.82 6.25 -5.27
CA GLU A 270 10.33 7.37 -6.06
C GLU A 270 10.13 8.63 -5.22
N SER A 271 10.55 9.77 -5.75
CA SER A 271 10.38 11.04 -5.09
C SER A 271 8.96 11.55 -5.22
N VAL A 272 8.32 11.90 -4.10
CA VAL A 272 7.00 12.56 -4.11
C VAL A 272 6.98 13.93 -4.80
N THR A 273 8.14 14.46 -5.15
CA THR A 273 8.30 15.71 -5.92
C THR A 273 8.69 15.47 -7.38
N ASP A 274 8.80 14.21 -7.83
CA ASP A 274 9.06 13.93 -9.25
C ASP A 274 7.89 14.40 -10.10
N PRO A 275 8.11 15.31 -11.09
CA PRO A 275 7.04 15.83 -11.91
C PRO A 275 6.31 14.76 -12.73
N ARG A 276 7.00 13.69 -13.12
CA ARG A 276 6.43 12.58 -13.90
C ARG A 276 5.55 11.68 -13.04
N LEU A 277 5.95 11.44 -11.78
CA LEU A 277 5.11 10.79 -10.79
C LEU A 277 3.81 11.60 -10.59
N LEU A 278 3.92 12.91 -10.38
CA LEU A 278 2.76 13.78 -10.18
C LEU A 278 1.85 13.85 -11.41
N ALA A 279 2.43 13.86 -12.63
CA ALA A 279 1.65 13.77 -13.85
C ALA A 279 0.88 12.45 -13.98
N THR A 280 1.53 11.33 -13.63
CA THR A 280 0.91 10.00 -13.61
C THR A 280 -0.23 9.95 -12.58
N ALA A 281 0.02 10.42 -11.36
CA ALA A 281 -0.98 10.50 -10.30
C ALA A 281 -2.18 11.39 -10.67
N ALA A 282 -1.94 12.51 -11.36
CA ALA A 282 -3.00 13.38 -11.82
C ALA A 282 -3.93 12.67 -12.82
N GLN A 283 -3.36 11.94 -13.77
CA GLN A 283 -4.13 11.19 -14.75
C GLN A 283 -4.93 10.06 -14.09
N LEU A 284 -4.32 9.33 -13.14
CA LEU A 284 -5.00 8.30 -12.37
C LEU A 284 -6.24 8.86 -11.66
N ARG A 285 -6.06 9.88 -10.82
CA ARG A 285 -7.17 10.46 -10.08
C ARG A 285 -8.30 10.93 -11.01
N ALA A 286 -7.96 11.56 -12.13
CA ALA A 286 -8.96 12.05 -13.08
C ALA A 286 -9.82 10.92 -13.65
N GLN A 287 -9.28 9.69 -13.84
CA GLN A 287 -10.06 8.58 -14.38
C GLN A 287 -11.30 8.28 -13.52
N TRP A 288 -11.17 8.30 -12.22
CA TRP A 288 -12.25 7.89 -11.31
C TRP A 288 -13.02 9.06 -10.69
N SER A 289 -12.49 10.29 -10.77
CA SER A 289 -13.11 11.48 -10.14
C SER A 289 -13.68 12.50 -11.11
N ASP A 290 -13.36 12.43 -12.42
CA ASP A 290 -13.95 13.28 -13.44
C ASP A 290 -15.23 12.65 -14.00
N PRO A 291 -16.41 13.29 -13.84
CA PRO A 291 -17.67 12.77 -14.38
C PRO A 291 -17.69 12.56 -15.90
N ALA A 292 -16.77 13.16 -16.63
CA ALA A 292 -16.62 12.94 -18.08
C ALA A 292 -15.81 11.68 -18.42
N SER A 293 -15.13 11.08 -17.46
CA SER A 293 -14.39 9.83 -17.64
C SER A 293 -15.35 8.64 -17.76
N LYS A 294 -15.07 7.74 -18.68
CA LYS A 294 -15.80 6.46 -18.78
C LYS A 294 -15.55 5.51 -17.61
N TYR A 295 -14.54 5.78 -16.80
CA TYR A 295 -14.18 5.02 -15.60
C TYR A 295 -14.60 5.71 -14.31
N PHE A 296 -15.39 6.78 -14.40
CA PHE A 296 -15.87 7.52 -13.25
C PHE A 296 -16.62 6.63 -12.25
N TYR A 297 -16.24 6.69 -10.97
CA TYR A 297 -16.98 6.01 -9.92
C TYR A 297 -18.17 6.85 -9.46
N PRO A 298 -19.42 6.34 -9.56
CA PRO A 298 -20.60 7.05 -9.08
C PRO A 298 -20.51 7.50 -7.61
N ILE A 299 -19.88 6.70 -6.73
CA ILE A 299 -19.69 7.09 -5.33
C ILE A 299 -18.88 8.38 -5.19
N ASN A 300 -17.87 8.62 -6.04
CA ASN A 300 -17.05 9.82 -5.96
C ASN A 300 -17.86 11.10 -6.22
N GLY A 301 -18.89 11.01 -7.07
CA GLY A 301 -19.83 12.11 -7.26
C GLY A 301 -20.68 12.38 -6.02
N ALA A 302 -21.20 11.32 -5.39
CA ALA A 302 -21.98 11.42 -4.16
C ALA A 302 -21.12 11.95 -2.99
N ASP A 303 -19.91 11.43 -2.83
CA ASP A 303 -18.96 11.79 -1.79
C ASP A 303 -18.50 13.24 -1.88
N SER A 304 -18.18 13.70 -3.09
CA SER A 304 -17.81 15.09 -3.35
C SER A 304 -18.91 16.06 -2.89
N SER A 305 -20.18 15.70 -3.04
CA SER A 305 -21.31 16.52 -2.62
C SER A 305 -21.38 16.75 -1.10
N VAL A 306 -20.72 15.94 -0.31
CA VAL A 306 -20.68 16.00 1.17
C VAL A 306 -19.27 16.25 1.72
N GLY A 307 -18.32 16.63 0.86
CA GLY A 307 -16.96 16.99 1.24
C GLY A 307 -16.04 15.82 1.56
N LEU A 308 -16.36 14.62 1.09
CA LEU A 308 -15.48 13.48 1.07
C LEU A 308 -14.60 13.51 -0.21
N GLY A 309 -13.42 12.90 -0.12
CA GLY A 309 -12.48 12.81 -1.24
C GLY A 309 -12.80 11.64 -2.17
N PRO A 310 -12.20 11.62 -3.36
CA PRO A 310 -12.39 10.51 -4.27
C PRO A 310 -11.70 9.25 -3.73
N MET A 311 -12.35 8.11 -3.93
CA MET A 311 -11.78 6.78 -3.77
C MET A 311 -11.21 6.30 -5.10
N LEU A 312 -10.12 5.53 -5.07
CA LEU A 312 -9.32 5.17 -6.24
C LEU A 312 -9.15 3.66 -6.34
N GLY A 313 -9.09 3.15 -7.58
CA GLY A 313 -8.82 1.75 -7.91
C GLY A 313 -7.34 1.46 -8.18
N ARG A 314 -7.08 0.30 -8.83
CA ARG A 314 -5.72 -0.11 -9.22
C ARG A 314 -5.28 0.52 -10.55
N TYR A 315 -6.08 0.39 -11.58
CA TYR A 315 -5.90 0.99 -12.92
C TYR A 315 -7.26 1.13 -13.61
N PRO A 316 -7.42 2.07 -14.56
CA PRO A 316 -8.72 2.33 -15.18
C PRO A 316 -9.23 1.13 -15.98
N GLY A 317 -10.43 0.67 -15.65
CA GLY A 317 -11.05 -0.49 -16.31
C GLY A 317 -10.54 -1.83 -15.81
N ASP A 318 -10.00 -1.85 -14.60
CA ASP A 318 -9.74 -3.06 -13.84
C ASP A 318 -10.97 -3.95 -13.81
N VAL A 319 -10.77 -5.24 -14.05
CA VAL A 319 -11.88 -6.21 -14.11
C VAL A 319 -11.92 -7.13 -12.89
N TYR A 320 -10.97 -7.01 -11.98
CA TYR A 320 -10.92 -7.84 -10.79
C TYR A 320 -12.08 -7.52 -9.85
N ASP A 321 -12.80 -8.55 -9.49
CA ASP A 321 -13.89 -8.53 -8.51
C ASP A 321 -13.72 -9.73 -7.55
N GLY A 322 -13.30 -9.47 -6.34
CA GLY A 322 -13.01 -10.53 -5.36
C GLY A 322 -14.23 -11.24 -4.80
N ASP A 323 -15.46 -10.73 -5.06
CA ASP A 323 -16.68 -11.39 -4.60
C ASP A 323 -17.16 -12.50 -5.54
N THR A 324 -17.00 -12.29 -6.85
CA THR A 324 -17.71 -13.13 -7.83
C THR A 324 -16.78 -13.78 -8.85
N ASN A 325 -15.52 -13.40 -8.94
CA ASN A 325 -14.63 -13.72 -10.06
C ASN A 325 -15.25 -13.40 -11.45
N ALA A 326 -16.26 -12.55 -11.47
CA ALA A 326 -17.06 -12.31 -12.68
C ALA A 326 -16.39 -11.31 -13.63
N GLN A 327 -15.25 -10.75 -13.27
CA GLN A 327 -14.54 -9.72 -14.04
C GLN A 327 -15.49 -8.59 -14.50
N VAL A 328 -16.30 -8.07 -13.59
CA VAL A 328 -17.40 -7.18 -13.94
C VAL A 328 -17.20 -5.73 -13.54
N GLY A 329 -16.12 -5.40 -12.82
CA GLY A 329 -16.06 -4.03 -12.37
C GLY A 329 -14.73 -3.52 -11.92
N ASP A 330 -14.49 -2.28 -12.28
CA ASP A 330 -13.47 -1.42 -11.72
C ASP A 330 -14.00 -0.89 -10.38
N HIS A 331 -13.33 -1.23 -9.30
CA HIS A 331 -13.73 -0.89 -7.93
C HIS A 331 -12.64 -0.11 -7.20
N PRO A 332 -12.99 0.86 -6.33
CA PRO A 332 -12.03 1.51 -5.47
C PRO A 332 -11.53 0.58 -4.37
N TRP A 333 -10.27 0.76 -3.99
CA TRP A 333 -9.58 0.00 -2.95
C TRP A 333 -9.23 0.90 -1.77
N ALA A 334 -9.33 0.36 -0.56
CA ALA A 334 -8.94 1.09 0.66
C ALA A 334 -7.45 1.47 0.62
N LEU A 335 -6.58 0.50 0.31
CA LEU A 335 -5.12 0.69 0.31
C LEU A 335 -4.66 1.71 -0.74
N THR A 336 -5.19 1.67 -1.96
CA THR A 336 -4.77 2.58 -3.04
C THR A 336 -5.20 4.01 -2.76
N THR A 337 -6.41 4.18 -2.22
CA THR A 337 -6.94 5.47 -1.77
C THR A 337 -6.10 6.05 -0.63
N ALA A 338 -5.72 5.23 0.37
CA ALA A 338 -4.87 5.64 1.48
C ALA A 338 -3.45 6.03 1.02
N ASN A 339 -2.84 5.25 0.11
CA ASN A 339 -1.51 5.57 -0.42
C ASN A 339 -1.53 6.88 -1.24
N PHE A 340 -2.61 7.16 -1.96
CA PHE A 340 -2.76 8.44 -2.67
C PHE A 340 -2.92 9.61 -1.69
N ALA A 341 -3.68 9.43 -0.60
CA ALA A 341 -3.76 10.42 0.48
C ALA A 341 -2.38 10.67 1.11
N GLU A 342 -1.59 9.62 1.30
CA GLU A 342 -0.22 9.72 1.80
C GLU A 342 0.70 10.49 0.86
N LEU A 343 0.55 10.35 -0.46
CA LEU A 343 1.28 11.17 -1.43
C LEU A 343 1.01 12.66 -1.21
N TYR A 344 -0.24 13.06 -0.97
CA TYR A 344 -0.58 14.44 -0.65
C TYR A 344 0.12 14.92 0.64
N TYR A 345 0.13 14.12 1.69
CA TYR A 345 0.77 14.50 2.95
C TYR A 345 2.28 14.63 2.83
N ARG A 346 2.92 13.68 2.16
CA ARG A 346 4.37 13.72 1.94
C ARG A 346 4.77 14.91 1.06
N LEU A 347 3.99 15.22 0.03
CA LEU A 347 4.22 16.40 -0.80
C LEU A 347 4.00 17.71 -0.01
N ALA A 348 2.96 17.78 0.82
CA ALA A 348 2.73 18.91 1.71
C ALA A 348 3.90 19.15 2.67
N ALA A 349 4.46 18.10 3.28
CA ALA A 349 5.64 18.17 4.12
C ALA A 349 6.88 18.70 3.36
N LYS A 350 7.07 18.26 2.12
CA LYS A 350 8.15 18.75 1.26
C LYS A 350 8.00 20.22 0.92
N ILE A 351 6.80 20.66 0.55
CA ILE A 351 6.50 22.07 0.28
C ILE A 351 6.71 22.92 1.54
N THR A 352 6.26 22.43 2.69
CA THR A 352 6.45 23.12 3.99
C THR A 352 7.93 23.31 4.30
N SER A 353 8.76 22.28 4.10
CA SER A 353 10.19 22.31 4.39
C SER A 353 11.00 23.11 3.37
N SER A 354 10.73 22.96 2.06
CA SER A 354 11.44 23.66 0.99
C SER A 354 10.97 25.08 0.76
N ARG A 355 9.77 25.42 1.23
CA ARG A 355 9.08 26.69 0.94
C ARG A 355 8.88 26.95 -0.56
N THR A 356 8.73 25.89 -1.35
CA THR A 356 8.60 25.96 -2.80
C THR A 356 7.45 25.09 -3.30
N VAL A 357 6.62 25.66 -4.17
CA VAL A 357 5.59 24.95 -4.94
C VAL A 357 6.16 24.70 -6.34
N ALA A 358 6.02 23.46 -6.85
CA ALA A 358 6.48 23.12 -8.20
C ALA A 358 5.78 23.99 -9.26
N GLY A 359 6.56 24.56 -10.18
CA GLY A 359 6.05 25.44 -11.25
C GLY A 359 6.11 24.82 -12.66
N ASP A 360 6.54 23.56 -12.77
CA ASP A 360 6.63 22.86 -14.04
C ASP A 360 5.23 22.41 -14.55
N SER A 361 5.14 22.16 -15.85
CA SER A 361 3.87 21.80 -16.50
C SER A 361 3.37 20.41 -16.16
N LEU A 362 4.24 19.47 -15.78
CA LEU A 362 3.87 18.11 -15.42
C LEU A 362 3.21 18.08 -14.03
N SER A 363 3.79 18.78 -13.06
CA SER A 363 3.24 18.89 -11.69
C SER A 363 1.95 19.73 -11.65
N ALA A 364 1.75 20.67 -12.58
CA ALA A 364 0.64 21.61 -12.57
C ALA A 364 -0.73 20.91 -12.62
N ALA A 365 -0.88 19.83 -13.36
CA ALA A 365 -2.12 19.06 -13.44
C ALA A 365 -2.51 18.46 -12.09
N PHE A 366 -1.55 17.89 -11.36
CA PHE A 366 -1.76 17.32 -10.03
C PHE A 366 -2.16 18.39 -9.01
N LEU A 367 -1.42 19.47 -8.97
CA LEU A 367 -1.64 20.57 -8.04
C LEU A 367 -2.99 21.27 -8.29
N SER A 368 -3.38 21.45 -9.55
CA SER A 368 -4.67 22.08 -9.90
C SER A 368 -5.89 21.29 -9.41
N GLN A 369 -5.78 19.96 -9.29
CA GLN A 369 -6.86 19.10 -8.76
C GLN A 369 -7.22 19.40 -7.31
N VAL A 370 -6.34 20.11 -6.59
CA VAL A 370 -6.57 20.56 -5.20
C VAL A 370 -6.57 22.10 -5.10
N GLY A 371 -6.74 22.81 -6.21
CA GLY A 371 -6.83 24.26 -6.26
C GLY A 371 -5.50 25.00 -6.07
N VAL A 372 -4.37 24.29 -6.22
CA VAL A 372 -3.02 24.85 -6.06
C VAL A 372 -2.45 25.21 -7.45
N THR A 373 -1.83 26.37 -7.53
CA THR A 373 -1.12 26.87 -8.72
C THR A 373 0.32 27.24 -8.34
N SER A 374 1.17 27.52 -9.30
CA SER A 374 2.55 27.98 -9.06
C SER A 374 2.62 29.33 -8.30
N SER A 375 1.55 30.11 -8.29
CA SER A 375 1.43 31.38 -7.54
C SER A 375 0.84 31.20 -6.13
N THR A 376 0.38 29.99 -5.77
CA THR A 376 -0.17 29.72 -4.44
C THR A 376 0.95 29.79 -3.39
N PRO A 377 0.78 30.54 -2.27
CA PRO A 377 1.77 30.54 -1.21
C PRO A 377 2.06 29.12 -0.70
N PRO A 378 3.31 28.76 -0.40
CA PRO A 378 3.68 27.40 -0.01
C PRO A 378 2.88 26.83 1.16
N LEU A 379 2.58 27.65 2.17
CA LEU A 379 1.78 27.22 3.31
C LEU A 379 0.34 26.90 2.90
N ASP A 380 -0.27 27.72 2.05
CA ASP A 380 -1.64 27.49 1.56
C ASP A 380 -1.71 26.26 0.68
N ALA A 381 -0.68 26.05 -0.16
CA ALA A 381 -0.55 24.82 -0.95
C ALA A 381 -0.45 23.56 -0.08
N ALA A 382 0.37 23.60 0.97
CA ALA A 382 0.49 22.49 1.92
C ALA A 382 -0.85 22.22 2.65
N ILE A 383 -1.58 23.25 3.04
CA ILE A 383 -2.92 23.13 3.66
C ILE A 383 -3.92 22.50 2.69
N ALA A 384 -3.92 22.91 1.42
CA ALA A 384 -4.82 22.36 0.40
C ALA A 384 -4.55 20.87 0.16
N LEU A 385 -3.28 20.47 0.01
CA LEU A 385 -2.88 19.08 -0.13
C LEU A 385 -3.29 18.24 1.09
N ARG A 386 -3.01 18.71 2.30
CA ARG A 386 -3.44 18.01 3.53
C ARG A 386 -4.95 17.85 3.60
N SER A 387 -5.70 18.89 3.24
CA SER A 387 -7.16 18.85 3.24
C SER A 387 -7.69 17.83 2.24
N ALA A 388 -7.06 17.68 1.07
CA ALA A 388 -7.40 16.68 0.08
C ALA A 388 -7.13 15.25 0.60
N GLY A 389 -5.98 15.00 1.23
CA GLY A 389 -5.67 13.73 1.88
C GLY A 389 -6.66 13.41 3.01
N ASP A 390 -7.00 14.37 3.85
CA ASP A 390 -7.99 14.22 4.93
C ASP A 390 -9.37 13.85 4.37
N ALA A 391 -9.77 14.41 3.23
CA ALA A 391 -11.03 14.10 2.59
C ALA A 391 -11.07 12.64 2.08
N MET A 392 -9.96 12.14 1.53
CA MET A 392 -9.85 10.74 1.08
C MET A 392 -9.87 9.77 2.26
N LEU A 393 -9.13 10.01 3.34
CA LEU A 393 -9.17 9.15 4.52
C LEU A 393 -10.55 9.15 5.19
N ARG A 394 -11.27 10.30 5.17
CA ARG A 394 -12.67 10.33 5.63
C ARG A 394 -13.62 9.52 4.74
N ALA A 395 -13.37 9.47 3.42
CA ALA A 395 -14.15 8.62 2.53
C ALA A 395 -13.97 7.12 2.88
N ILE A 396 -12.72 6.67 3.07
CA ILE A 396 -12.44 5.30 3.53
C ILE A 396 -13.19 5.01 4.83
N ALA A 397 -13.07 5.87 5.84
CA ALA A 397 -13.72 5.67 7.13
C ALA A 397 -15.27 5.74 7.05
N TYR A 398 -15.82 6.51 6.11
CA TYR A 398 -17.26 6.60 5.92
C TYR A 398 -17.85 5.35 5.27
N HIS A 399 -17.12 4.74 4.34
CA HIS A 399 -17.56 3.55 3.61
C HIS A 399 -17.22 2.24 4.34
N SER A 400 -16.32 2.27 5.33
CA SER A 400 -15.98 1.09 6.13
C SER A 400 -17.08 0.74 7.13
N ASP A 401 -17.31 -0.55 7.35
CA ASP A 401 -18.20 -1.02 8.41
C ASP A 401 -17.45 -1.08 9.75
N HIS A 402 -17.81 -0.20 10.69
CA HIS A 402 -17.15 -0.10 12.01
C HIS A 402 -15.62 0.06 11.95
N PHE A 403 -15.11 0.70 10.90
CA PHE A 403 -13.68 0.85 10.58
C PHE A 403 -12.96 -0.46 10.24
N GLU A 404 -13.66 -1.56 10.03
CA GLU A 404 -13.07 -2.72 9.39
C GLU A 404 -12.80 -2.40 7.92
N LEU A 405 -11.65 -2.79 7.40
CA LEU A 405 -11.23 -2.41 6.06
C LEU A 405 -11.15 -3.64 5.16
N SER A 406 -12.05 -3.70 4.21
CA SER A 406 -12.01 -4.68 3.14
C SER A 406 -10.95 -4.33 2.08
N GLU A 407 -10.78 -5.21 1.11
CA GLU A 407 -9.93 -4.95 -0.05
C GLU A 407 -10.55 -3.87 -0.93
N GLN A 408 -11.82 -4.02 -1.30
CA GLN A 408 -12.54 -3.17 -2.23
C GLN A 408 -13.79 -2.54 -1.58
N PHE A 409 -14.28 -1.49 -2.25
CA PHE A 409 -15.62 -0.93 -2.04
C PHE A 409 -16.37 -0.93 -3.37
N ASP A 410 -17.66 -1.14 -3.34
CA ASP A 410 -18.48 -1.09 -4.55
C ASP A 410 -18.52 0.34 -5.12
N ALA A 411 -18.16 0.49 -6.38
CA ALA A 411 -18.01 1.78 -7.05
C ALA A 411 -19.32 2.58 -7.19
N VAL A 412 -20.48 1.92 -6.99
CA VAL A 412 -21.82 2.52 -7.11
C VAL A 412 -22.45 2.78 -5.75
N THR A 413 -22.40 1.79 -4.87
CA THR A 413 -23.09 1.84 -3.57
C THR A 413 -22.16 2.28 -2.43
N GLY A 414 -20.86 2.08 -2.57
CA GLY A 414 -19.85 2.36 -1.53
C GLY A 414 -19.79 1.34 -0.40
N PHE A 415 -20.55 0.24 -0.47
CA PHE A 415 -20.41 -0.84 0.50
C PHE A 415 -19.12 -1.60 0.31
N GLU A 416 -18.58 -2.14 1.39
CA GLU A 416 -17.44 -3.03 1.36
C GLU A 416 -17.71 -4.29 0.54
N LYS A 417 -16.67 -4.76 -0.13
CA LYS A 417 -16.71 -6.00 -0.91
C LYS A 417 -15.33 -6.64 -0.99
N SER A 418 -15.27 -7.84 -1.58
CA SER A 418 -14.07 -8.67 -1.65
C SER A 418 -13.65 -9.16 -0.26
N VAL A 419 -12.37 -9.49 -0.06
CA VAL A 419 -11.89 -9.98 1.23
C VAL A 419 -11.99 -8.92 2.31
N ALA A 420 -12.53 -9.31 3.45
CA ALA A 420 -12.67 -8.43 4.62
C ALA A 420 -11.36 -8.35 5.41
N ASN A 421 -11.19 -7.27 6.15
CA ASN A 421 -10.06 -7.12 7.08
C ASN A 421 -8.70 -7.32 6.40
N LEU A 422 -8.48 -6.71 5.23
CA LEU A 422 -7.20 -6.80 4.53
C LEU A 422 -6.10 -6.07 5.32
N SER A 423 -5.07 -6.80 5.74
CA SER A 423 -3.96 -6.29 6.56
C SER A 423 -3.25 -5.09 5.94
N TRP A 424 -3.05 -5.14 4.62
CA TRP A 424 -2.43 -4.02 3.90
C TRP A 424 -3.33 -2.78 3.83
N SER A 425 -4.65 -2.94 3.77
CA SER A 425 -5.57 -1.78 3.84
C SER A 425 -5.40 -1.01 5.14
N TYR A 426 -5.33 -1.71 6.26
CA TYR A 426 -5.04 -1.08 7.56
C TYR A 426 -3.67 -0.41 7.59
N ALA A 427 -2.62 -1.13 7.18
CA ALA A 427 -1.26 -0.61 7.19
C ALA A 427 -1.12 0.64 6.32
N ALA A 428 -1.77 0.70 5.17
CA ALA A 428 -1.77 1.86 4.30
C ALA A 428 -2.43 3.09 4.95
N VAL A 429 -3.57 2.91 5.64
CA VAL A 429 -4.23 4.01 6.37
C VAL A 429 -3.37 4.48 7.55
N LEU A 430 -2.75 3.56 8.29
CA LEU A 430 -1.85 3.89 9.41
C LEU A 430 -0.64 4.70 8.93
N SER A 431 0.00 4.27 7.83
CA SER A 431 1.11 5.00 7.20
C SER A 431 0.69 6.41 6.77
N ALA A 432 -0.47 6.53 6.12
CA ALA A 432 -1.01 7.82 5.68
C ALA A 432 -1.27 8.77 6.86
N VAL A 433 -1.87 8.28 7.96
CA VAL A 433 -2.11 9.11 9.17
C VAL A 433 -0.79 9.54 9.81
N ARG A 434 0.23 8.69 9.83
CA ARG A 434 1.56 9.04 10.32
C ARG A 434 2.21 10.13 9.45
N ALA A 435 2.14 9.99 8.12
CA ALA A 435 2.64 10.99 7.19
C ALA A 435 1.90 12.34 7.35
N ARG A 436 0.60 12.31 7.62
CA ARG A 436 -0.21 13.49 7.93
C ARG A 436 0.33 14.24 9.15
N THR A 437 0.69 13.54 10.20
CA THR A 437 1.22 14.14 11.44
C THR A 437 2.57 14.80 11.18
N SER A 438 3.42 14.20 10.35
CA SER A 438 4.72 14.75 9.98
C SER A 438 4.63 15.96 9.04
N ALA A 439 3.49 16.18 8.40
CA ALA A 439 3.22 17.32 7.51
C ALA A 439 2.65 18.55 8.26
N SER A 440 2.54 18.50 9.59
CA SER A 440 1.91 19.52 10.46
C SER A 440 2.83 20.70 10.72
#